data_c9890f4bb7bfdefb2572ce7bb14a6474
#
_entry.id   c9890f4bb7bfdefb2572ce7bb14a6474
#
_cell.length_a   1.000
_cell.length_b   1.000
_cell.length_c   1.000
_cell.angle_alpha   90.00
_cell.angle_beta   90.00
_cell.angle_gamma   90.00
#
_symmetry.space_group_name_H-M   'P 1'
#
loop_
_entity.id
_entity.type
_entity.pdbx_description
1 polymer ?
#
loop_
_entity_poly.entity_id
_entity_poly.type
_entity_poly.pdbx_seq_one_letter_code
_entity_poly.pdbx_strand_id
1 'polypeptide(L)'
;MLRSMREGAKSPVMKVFLLFLAAGFALWGIGDMSGGFLSSGNKAVQAGDQSVSATEAATEFERTRLSVGGGLSTGEALQAGLLNEVMGTLARRTLYQAEASRLGVTSTRDMQKTAIGREPAFRDELGQFSNIRFRTALAQAGYTEQQYLDRLSYSLLQDQIEGSVTVAGAFPQAITARLSAFRLEQRTATLKQIDVKDQTIAAPSEAELAAFFDREQENYVAPALRSFEVIYLSPDLIEDRIEIEDTALRTAFDLRRDEFITPERRRLRQMVFDTEQDAAAAKAELNAGKSFATVAEETLNWTDSDTDLGLVTRRDLADELAETVFSATVNEAAGPVASSFGYHLVLVDEVQPGSEASFEEVRDQIASTLVAEQAIDTVYDYANQLEDNLGTGASLSEAAAQLDMIVGIIENIDRNGRDIDGQPVTDSYGDLATDSLFLQQAWELDIDTISTVIETVGNSFFVVRPTDEADSRSRSLDEVRNRLAADWTQQRALDAARSQAEQIMSSADTSLANDPESGLFRRTGSGLDHAAAGLIADAAFSQAIGEAKLVETGDSVIVVRTESVVAADQSEQAEMSETMQNGLNRLVGSDLSSALALALSETHALELNPALVQQVLVGQAGQ
;
A
#
# COMPACT_ATOMS: atom_id res chain seq x y z
N MET A 1 -15.14 24.47 -8.07
CA MET A 1 -14.01 23.60 -8.41
C MET A 1 -13.43 23.85 -9.80
N LEU A 2 -14.20 23.96 -10.87
CA LEU A 2 -13.65 24.19 -12.23
C LEU A 2 -12.96 25.56 -12.44
N ARG A 3 -13.25 26.58 -11.66
CA ARG A 3 -12.60 27.90 -11.73
C ARG A 3 -11.22 27.93 -11.09
N SER A 4 -11.01 27.22 -9.98
CA SER A 4 -9.70 27.10 -9.31
C SER A 4 -8.72 26.22 -10.09
N MET A 5 -9.20 25.22 -10.82
CA MET A 5 -8.36 24.44 -11.75
C MET A 5 -7.91 25.26 -12.96
N ARG A 6 -8.73 26.23 -13.40
CA ARG A 6 -8.42 27.09 -14.56
C ARG A 6 -7.43 28.21 -14.22
N GLU A 7 -7.36 28.64 -12.96
CA GLU A 7 -6.39 29.63 -12.47
C GLU A 7 -5.05 28.99 -12.09
N GLY A 8 -5.06 27.75 -11.59
CA GLY A 8 -3.86 26.95 -11.37
C GLY A 8 -3.09 26.64 -12.66
N ALA A 9 -3.82 26.45 -13.77
CA ALA A 9 -3.22 26.21 -15.09
C ALA A 9 -2.46 27.42 -15.69
N LYS A 10 -2.64 28.63 -15.13
CA LYS A 10 -1.95 29.86 -15.58
C LYS A 10 -0.68 30.17 -14.76
N SER A 11 -0.42 29.43 -13.68
CA SER A 11 0.79 29.59 -12.88
C SER A 11 2.04 29.32 -13.72
N PRO A 12 3.12 30.12 -13.59
CA PRO A 12 4.38 29.87 -14.28
C PRO A 12 4.98 28.49 -13.94
N VAL A 13 4.75 27.98 -12.75
CA VAL A 13 5.16 26.64 -12.32
C VAL A 13 4.40 25.55 -13.07
N MET A 14 3.09 25.72 -13.27
CA MET A 14 2.28 24.76 -14.04
C MET A 14 2.60 24.82 -15.53
N LYS A 15 2.95 26.01 -16.06
CA LYS A 15 3.41 26.14 -17.45
C LYS A 15 4.75 25.46 -17.67
N VAL A 16 5.68 25.57 -16.73
CA VAL A 16 6.97 24.87 -16.74
C VAL A 16 6.74 23.35 -16.61
N PHE A 17 5.88 22.91 -15.72
CA PHE A 17 5.49 21.50 -15.56
C PHE A 17 4.82 20.95 -16.82
N LEU A 18 3.85 21.67 -17.41
CA LEU A 18 3.21 21.28 -18.66
C LEU A 18 4.17 21.33 -19.85
N LEU A 19 5.17 22.23 -19.83
CA LEU A 19 6.21 22.30 -20.85
C LEU A 19 7.20 21.14 -20.71
N PHE A 20 7.52 20.71 -19.49
CA PHE A 20 8.28 19.48 -19.19
C PHE A 20 7.50 18.23 -19.58
N LEU A 21 6.20 18.19 -19.31
CA LEU A 21 5.33 17.09 -19.67
C LEU A 21 5.12 17.04 -21.20
N ALA A 22 4.94 18.19 -21.86
CA ALA A 22 4.87 18.29 -23.31
C ALA A 22 6.21 18.02 -23.99
N ALA A 23 7.35 18.41 -23.40
CA ALA A 23 8.68 18.06 -23.86
C ALA A 23 8.95 16.55 -23.67
N GLY A 24 8.48 15.95 -22.56
CA GLY A 24 8.47 14.51 -22.35
C GLY A 24 7.65 13.78 -23.41
N PHE A 25 6.45 14.24 -23.72
CA PHE A 25 5.61 13.69 -24.78
C PHE A 25 6.15 14.00 -26.19
N ALA A 26 6.79 15.15 -26.43
CA ALA A 26 7.40 15.47 -27.72
C ALA A 26 8.69 14.67 -27.96
N LEU A 27 9.46 14.36 -26.93
CA LEU A 27 10.60 13.42 -27.01
C LEU A 27 10.14 11.97 -27.25
N TRP A 28 8.93 11.61 -26.84
CA TRP A 28 8.36 10.25 -26.98
C TRP A 28 7.38 10.09 -28.15
N GLY A 29 6.83 11.16 -28.69
CA GLY A 29 5.67 11.06 -29.60
C GLY A 29 5.82 11.65 -30.99
N ILE A 30 6.86 12.40 -31.37
CA ILE A 30 6.97 13.10 -32.67
C ILE A 30 8.06 12.51 -33.59
N GLY A 31 8.90 11.59 -33.11
CA GLY A 31 9.92 10.92 -33.95
C GLY A 31 9.37 9.95 -35.00
N ASP A 32 8.11 9.53 -34.89
CA ASP A 32 7.60 8.35 -35.62
C ASP A 32 6.77 8.64 -36.86
N MET A 33 6.63 9.91 -37.31
CA MET A 33 5.81 10.23 -38.49
C MET A 33 6.54 10.80 -39.68
N SER A 34 7.86 10.91 -39.68
CA SER A 34 8.55 11.39 -40.89
C SER A 34 9.90 10.72 -41.15
N GLY A 35 9.89 9.64 -41.85
CA GLY A 35 10.96 9.27 -42.76
C GLY A 35 12.15 8.50 -42.21
N GLY A 36 12.14 7.18 -42.37
CA GLY A 36 13.32 6.40 -42.14
C GLY A 36 13.24 4.91 -42.45
N PHE A 37 12.44 4.49 -43.39
CA PHE A 37 12.24 3.07 -43.70
C PHE A 37 13.40 2.40 -44.47
N LEU A 38 14.53 3.08 -44.73
CA LEU A 38 15.54 2.56 -45.66
C LEU A 38 17.01 2.53 -45.19
N SER A 39 17.35 2.73 -43.89
CA SER A 39 18.77 2.62 -43.50
C SER A 39 19.10 2.27 -42.06
N SER A 40 18.18 1.92 -41.20
CA SER A 40 18.49 1.47 -39.84
C SER A 40 18.49 -0.06 -39.75
N GLY A 41 19.63 -0.71 -39.98
CA GLY A 41 19.76 -2.14 -39.70
C GLY A 41 19.53 -2.39 -38.21
N ASN A 42 18.65 -3.33 -37.86
CA ASN A 42 18.45 -4.06 -36.58
C ASN A 42 18.89 -3.38 -35.27
N LYS A 43 18.79 -2.04 -35.17
CA LYS A 43 19.18 -1.27 -33.97
C LYS A 43 17.93 -0.85 -33.20
N ALA A 44 17.81 -1.32 -31.97
CA ALA A 44 16.74 -0.93 -31.04
C ALA A 44 17.07 0.38 -30.30
N VAL A 45 18.34 0.56 -29.96
CA VAL A 45 18.87 1.77 -29.30
C VAL A 45 20.13 2.17 -30.03
N GLN A 46 20.33 3.47 -30.26
CA GLN A 46 21.58 4.03 -30.76
C GLN A 46 21.89 5.34 -30.03
N ALA A 47 23.16 5.53 -29.63
CA ALA A 47 23.68 6.76 -29.10
C ALA A 47 25.13 6.93 -29.59
N GLY A 48 25.40 7.93 -30.41
CA GLY A 48 26.71 8.11 -31.04
C GLY A 48 27.15 6.88 -31.84
N ASP A 49 28.30 6.33 -31.51
CA ASP A 49 28.90 5.11 -32.09
C ASP A 49 28.42 3.81 -31.43
N GLN A 50 27.69 3.89 -30.32
CA GLN A 50 27.20 2.74 -29.57
C GLN A 50 25.77 2.38 -29.99
N SER A 51 25.46 1.08 -30.00
CA SER A 51 24.10 0.63 -30.33
C SER A 51 23.78 -0.73 -29.72
N VAL A 52 22.49 -0.97 -29.46
CA VAL A 52 21.93 -2.24 -29.01
C VAL A 52 20.99 -2.75 -30.11
N SER A 53 21.13 -4.04 -30.48
CA SER A 53 20.27 -4.65 -31.49
C SER A 53 18.86 -4.96 -30.94
N ALA A 54 17.89 -5.10 -31.86
CA ALA A 54 16.52 -5.48 -31.47
C ALA A 54 16.46 -6.88 -30.84
N THR A 55 17.32 -7.79 -31.28
CA THR A 55 17.42 -9.15 -30.68
C THR A 55 17.98 -9.10 -29.26
N GLU A 56 19.00 -8.30 -29.01
CA GLU A 56 19.55 -8.11 -27.66
C GLU A 56 18.52 -7.45 -26.73
N ALA A 57 17.79 -6.44 -27.21
CA ALA A 57 16.72 -5.79 -26.45
C ALA A 57 15.55 -6.75 -26.15
N ALA A 58 15.17 -7.61 -27.11
CA ALA A 58 14.17 -8.65 -26.89
C ALA A 58 14.62 -9.69 -25.85
N THR A 59 15.90 -10.09 -25.88
CA THR A 59 16.47 -11.00 -24.87
C THR A 59 16.45 -10.37 -23.47
N GLU A 60 16.78 -9.09 -23.35
CA GLU A 60 16.74 -8.39 -22.06
C GLU A 60 15.30 -8.21 -21.56
N PHE A 61 14.34 -7.96 -22.47
CA PHE A 61 12.91 -7.94 -22.14
C PHE A 61 12.45 -9.28 -21.55
N GLU A 62 12.75 -10.39 -22.22
CA GLU A 62 12.36 -11.73 -21.73
C GLU A 62 13.02 -12.06 -20.38
N ARG A 63 14.29 -11.68 -20.18
CA ARG A 63 14.96 -11.85 -18.89
C ARG A 63 14.27 -11.05 -17.79
N THR A 64 13.95 -9.78 -18.06
CA THR A 64 13.27 -8.91 -17.11
C THR A 64 11.88 -9.45 -16.80
N ARG A 65 11.12 -9.89 -17.80
CA ARG A 65 9.81 -10.52 -17.63
C ARG A 65 9.86 -11.73 -16.68
N LEU A 66 10.83 -12.60 -16.86
CA LEU A 66 11.02 -13.77 -16.00
C LEU A 66 11.44 -13.40 -14.56
N SER A 67 12.16 -12.28 -14.37
CA SER A 67 12.64 -11.83 -13.06
C SER A 67 11.57 -11.11 -12.21
N VAL A 68 10.58 -10.49 -12.84
CA VAL A 68 9.51 -9.75 -12.13
C VAL A 68 8.55 -10.71 -11.37
N GLY A 69 8.60 -12.01 -11.65
CA GLY A 69 7.80 -13.03 -10.95
C GLY A 69 6.33 -13.05 -11.36
N GLY A 70 5.73 -14.24 -11.38
CA GLY A 70 4.29 -14.35 -11.62
C GLY A 70 3.86 -14.87 -12.97
N GLY A 71 4.79 -15.24 -13.85
CA GLY A 71 4.42 -15.95 -15.09
C GLY A 71 3.67 -15.12 -16.12
N LEU A 72 3.84 -13.78 -16.12
CA LEU A 72 3.25 -12.91 -17.13
C LEU A 72 3.60 -13.41 -18.54
N SER A 73 2.61 -13.51 -19.42
CA SER A 73 2.84 -13.74 -20.84
C SER A 73 3.55 -12.53 -21.47
N THR A 74 4.22 -12.72 -22.61
CA THR A 74 4.85 -11.63 -23.37
C THR A 74 3.84 -10.52 -23.70
N GLY A 75 2.57 -10.88 -24.00
CA GLY A 75 1.50 -9.92 -24.29
C GLY A 75 1.12 -9.06 -23.08
N GLU A 76 0.92 -9.68 -21.92
CA GLU A 76 0.62 -8.97 -20.66
C GLU A 76 1.76 -8.06 -20.22
N ALA A 77 3.02 -8.52 -20.34
CA ALA A 77 4.20 -7.73 -20.03
C ALA A 77 4.34 -6.49 -20.95
N LEU A 78 4.00 -6.63 -22.25
CA LEU A 78 3.96 -5.52 -23.17
C LEU A 78 2.86 -4.49 -22.81
N GLN A 79 1.66 -4.95 -22.43
CA GLN A 79 0.56 -4.09 -21.98
C GLN A 79 0.90 -3.39 -20.66
N ALA A 80 1.59 -4.07 -19.74
CA ALA A 80 2.07 -3.49 -18.49
C ALA A 80 3.21 -2.47 -18.67
N GLY A 81 3.71 -2.24 -19.89
CA GLY A 81 4.73 -1.23 -20.19
C GLY A 81 6.17 -1.69 -19.91
N LEU A 82 6.41 -2.99 -19.66
CA LEU A 82 7.75 -3.52 -19.37
C LEU A 82 8.76 -3.23 -20.48
N LEU A 83 8.33 -3.17 -21.75
CA LEU A 83 9.20 -2.81 -22.87
C LEU A 83 9.77 -1.41 -22.71
N ASN A 84 8.98 -0.45 -22.25
CA ASN A 84 9.44 0.94 -22.06
C ASN A 84 10.50 1.01 -20.96
N GLU A 85 10.35 0.25 -19.88
CA GLU A 85 11.33 0.17 -18.79
C GLU A 85 12.66 -0.42 -19.28
N VAL A 86 12.60 -1.54 -20.01
CA VAL A 86 13.77 -2.17 -20.60
C VAL A 86 14.46 -1.24 -21.60
N MET A 87 13.71 -0.61 -22.50
CA MET A 87 14.25 0.36 -23.47
C MET A 87 14.91 1.56 -22.77
N GLY A 88 14.31 2.07 -21.69
CA GLY A 88 14.90 3.15 -20.88
C GLY A 88 16.21 2.75 -20.22
N THR A 89 16.29 1.49 -19.74
CA THR A 89 17.53 0.94 -19.14
C THR A 89 18.63 0.78 -20.20
N LEU A 90 18.28 0.23 -21.37
CA LEU A 90 19.22 0.08 -22.48
C LEU A 90 19.67 1.43 -23.05
N ALA A 91 18.77 2.41 -23.11
CA ALA A 91 19.10 3.78 -23.53
C ALA A 91 20.16 4.40 -22.61
N ARG A 92 19.95 4.36 -21.30
CA ARG A 92 20.93 4.85 -20.32
C ARG A 92 22.27 4.14 -20.48
N ARG A 93 22.25 2.82 -20.56
CA ARG A 93 23.47 2.02 -20.77
C ARG A 93 24.25 2.48 -22.02
N THR A 94 23.55 2.64 -23.14
CA THR A 94 24.16 3.04 -24.42
C THR A 94 24.71 4.47 -24.37
N LEU A 95 24.01 5.41 -23.70
CA LEU A 95 24.47 6.78 -23.48
C LEU A 95 25.77 6.83 -22.68
N TYR A 96 25.84 6.12 -21.56
CA TYR A 96 27.07 6.09 -20.74
C TYR A 96 28.22 5.39 -21.45
N GLN A 97 27.97 4.38 -22.27
CA GLN A 97 29.01 3.75 -23.09
C GLN A 97 29.53 4.71 -24.16
N ALA A 98 28.65 5.46 -24.83
CA ALA A 98 29.02 6.46 -25.81
C ALA A 98 29.86 7.59 -25.18
N GLU A 99 29.46 8.06 -24.00
CA GLU A 99 30.21 9.09 -23.27
C GLU A 99 31.56 8.58 -22.77
N ALA A 100 31.60 7.34 -22.23
CA ALA A 100 32.86 6.71 -21.85
C ALA A 100 33.82 6.59 -23.02
N SER A 101 33.34 6.17 -24.19
CA SER A 101 34.11 6.12 -25.44
C SER A 101 34.64 7.50 -25.83
N ARG A 102 33.82 8.55 -25.79
CA ARG A 102 34.18 9.93 -26.10
C ARG A 102 35.26 10.48 -25.14
N LEU A 103 35.16 10.16 -23.84
CA LEU A 103 36.08 10.60 -22.81
C LEU A 103 37.35 9.74 -22.69
N GLY A 104 37.39 8.57 -23.36
CA GLY A 104 38.49 7.60 -23.21
C GLY A 104 38.50 6.90 -21.86
N VAL A 105 37.37 6.86 -21.16
CA VAL A 105 37.18 6.14 -19.88
C VAL A 105 37.00 4.66 -20.14
N THR A 106 37.72 3.81 -19.41
CA THR A 106 37.67 2.36 -19.59
C THR A 106 37.55 1.63 -18.25
N SER A 107 36.84 0.51 -18.23
CA SER A 107 36.84 -0.43 -17.11
C SER A 107 38.05 -1.36 -17.22
N THR A 108 39.00 -1.23 -16.31
CA THR A 108 40.20 -2.08 -16.33
C THR A 108 39.95 -3.43 -15.68
N ARG A 109 40.75 -4.46 -16.04
CA ARG A 109 40.68 -5.78 -15.41
C ARG A 109 40.90 -5.74 -13.89
N ASP A 110 41.72 -4.82 -13.41
CA ASP A 110 42.00 -4.68 -11.97
C ASP A 110 40.78 -4.07 -11.23
N MET A 111 40.06 -3.15 -11.87
CA MET A 111 38.81 -2.63 -11.33
C MET A 111 37.75 -3.74 -11.25
N GLN A 112 37.60 -4.52 -12.31
CA GLN A 112 36.67 -5.65 -12.32
C GLN A 112 37.00 -6.68 -11.24
N LYS A 113 38.28 -7.09 -11.11
CA LYS A 113 38.72 -8.01 -10.04
C LYS A 113 38.43 -7.45 -8.63
N THR A 114 38.68 -6.15 -8.45
CA THR A 114 38.44 -5.50 -7.16
C THR A 114 36.94 -5.49 -6.83
N ALA A 115 36.08 -5.21 -7.81
CA ALA A 115 34.65 -5.21 -7.65
C ALA A 115 34.11 -6.64 -7.35
N ILE A 116 34.54 -7.63 -8.12
CA ILE A 116 34.21 -9.06 -7.91
C ILE A 116 34.65 -9.53 -6.51
N GLY A 117 35.87 -9.16 -6.08
CA GLY A 117 36.40 -9.52 -4.77
C GLY A 117 35.69 -8.84 -3.60
N ARG A 118 34.96 -7.74 -3.83
CA ARG A 118 34.14 -7.04 -2.81
C ARG A 118 32.72 -7.58 -2.67
N GLU A 119 32.24 -8.31 -3.67
CA GLU A 119 30.87 -8.82 -3.67
C GLU A 119 30.69 -9.94 -2.63
N PRO A 120 29.82 -9.79 -1.61
CA PRO A 120 29.63 -10.78 -0.56
C PRO A 120 29.18 -12.16 -1.08
N ALA A 121 28.35 -12.19 -2.12
CA ALA A 121 27.83 -13.42 -2.73
C ALA A 121 28.94 -14.32 -3.31
N PHE A 122 30.11 -13.77 -3.59
CA PHE A 122 31.24 -14.50 -4.18
C PHE A 122 32.32 -14.87 -3.17
N ARG A 123 32.09 -14.59 -1.87
CA ARG A 123 33.06 -14.89 -0.81
C ARG A 123 32.72 -16.18 -0.10
N ASP A 124 33.75 -16.88 0.35
CA ASP A 124 33.62 -18.01 1.27
C ASP A 124 33.42 -17.56 2.72
N GLU A 125 33.33 -18.51 3.63
CA GLU A 125 33.13 -18.27 5.07
C GLU A 125 34.29 -17.51 5.74
N LEU A 126 35.46 -17.51 5.11
CA LEU A 126 36.64 -16.75 5.53
C LEU A 126 36.69 -15.35 4.92
N GLY A 127 35.65 -14.96 4.17
CA GLY A 127 35.56 -13.65 3.49
C GLY A 127 36.46 -13.53 2.26
N GLN A 128 37.03 -14.65 1.76
CA GLN A 128 37.86 -14.67 0.57
C GLN A 128 37.06 -14.99 -0.68
N PHE A 129 37.51 -14.50 -1.84
CA PHE A 129 36.86 -14.81 -3.12
C PHE A 129 36.91 -16.31 -3.41
N SER A 130 35.74 -16.91 -3.69
CA SER A 130 35.56 -18.30 -4.05
C SER A 130 35.07 -18.42 -5.50
N ASN A 131 35.87 -19.03 -6.37
CA ASN A 131 35.51 -19.26 -7.76
C ASN A 131 34.29 -20.19 -7.89
N ILE A 132 34.13 -21.13 -6.95
CA ILE A 132 32.97 -22.03 -6.92
C ILE A 132 31.70 -21.23 -6.63
N ARG A 133 31.67 -20.42 -5.58
CA ARG A 133 30.52 -19.55 -5.24
C ARG A 133 30.21 -18.55 -6.37
N PHE A 134 31.23 -17.97 -6.97
CA PHE A 134 31.07 -17.08 -8.12
C PHE A 134 30.32 -17.77 -9.27
N ARG A 135 30.80 -18.95 -9.72
CA ARG A 135 30.15 -19.69 -10.81
C ARG A 135 28.74 -20.16 -10.45
N THR A 136 28.56 -20.62 -9.23
CA THR A 136 27.23 -21.05 -8.74
C THR A 136 26.24 -19.88 -8.73
N ALA A 137 26.64 -18.75 -8.20
CA ALA A 137 25.81 -17.54 -8.16
C ALA A 137 25.45 -17.04 -9.58
N LEU A 138 26.42 -17.06 -10.51
CA LEU A 138 26.15 -16.70 -11.91
C LEU A 138 25.16 -17.68 -12.57
N ALA A 139 25.34 -18.97 -12.36
CA ALA A 139 24.45 -19.99 -12.92
C ALA A 139 23.01 -19.85 -12.38
N GLN A 140 22.86 -19.62 -11.07
CA GLN A 140 21.56 -19.35 -10.44
C GLN A 140 20.90 -18.09 -10.99
N ALA A 141 21.68 -17.05 -11.26
CA ALA A 141 21.20 -15.80 -11.85
C ALA A 141 21.03 -15.83 -13.39
N GLY A 142 21.31 -16.98 -14.03
CA GLY A 142 21.19 -17.15 -15.48
C GLY A 142 22.21 -16.39 -16.31
N TYR A 143 23.39 -16.06 -15.74
CA TYR A 143 24.48 -15.37 -16.45
C TYR A 143 25.63 -16.29 -16.82
N THR A 144 26.19 -16.09 -18.01
CA THR A 144 27.55 -16.55 -18.30
C THR A 144 28.57 -15.60 -17.64
N GLU A 145 29.80 -16.09 -17.43
CA GLU A 145 30.90 -15.27 -16.91
C GLU A 145 31.13 -14.02 -17.77
N GLN A 146 31.10 -14.16 -19.10
CA GLN A 146 31.30 -13.05 -20.02
C GLN A 146 30.17 -12.00 -19.88
N GLN A 147 28.91 -12.42 -19.85
CA GLN A 147 27.78 -11.51 -19.68
C GLN A 147 27.84 -10.74 -18.36
N TYR A 148 28.28 -11.40 -17.30
CA TYR A 148 28.48 -10.75 -16.01
C TYR A 148 29.61 -9.71 -16.07
N LEU A 149 30.76 -10.05 -16.68
CA LEU A 149 31.89 -9.11 -16.83
C LEU A 149 31.54 -7.90 -17.69
N ASP A 150 30.74 -8.09 -18.75
CA ASP A 150 30.24 -6.99 -19.59
C ASP A 150 29.30 -6.08 -18.79
N ARG A 151 28.40 -6.65 -17.99
CA ARG A 151 27.51 -5.89 -17.11
C ARG A 151 28.28 -5.15 -16.00
N LEU A 152 29.27 -5.81 -15.39
CA LEU A 152 30.14 -5.19 -14.38
C LEU A 152 30.99 -4.07 -15.01
N SER A 153 31.49 -4.26 -16.21
CA SER A 153 32.21 -3.23 -16.94
C SER A 153 31.36 -2.00 -17.14
N TYR A 154 30.10 -2.17 -17.54
CA TYR A 154 29.15 -1.08 -17.69
C TYR A 154 28.90 -0.34 -16.36
N SER A 155 28.61 -1.07 -15.27
CA SER A 155 28.37 -0.41 -13.97
C SER A 155 29.59 0.39 -13.50
N LEU A 156 30.79 -0.13 -13.70
CA LEU A 156 32.02 0.58 -13.35
C LEU A 156 32.25 1.85 -14.21
N LEU A 157 31.85 1.84 -15.48
CA LEU A 157 31.87 3.03 -16.33
C LEU A 157 30.85 4.06 -15.89
N GLN A 158 29.62 3.62 -15.62
CA GLN A 158 28.56 4.47 -15.09
C GLN A 158 28.99 5.14 -13.79
N ASP A 159 29.49 4.36 -12.82
CA ASP A 159 29.95 4.87 -11.53
C ASP A 159 31.04 5.94 -11.67
N GLN A 160 31.97 5.77 -12.63
CA GLN A 160 33.02 6.74 -12.89
C GLN A 160 32.48 8.06 -13.45
N ILE A 161 31.50 7.99 -14.36
CA ILE A 161 30.89 9.16 -14.99
C ILE A 161 29.93 9.84 -14.04
N GLU A 162 28.97 9.11 -13.48
CA GLU A 162 27.98 9.64 -12.54
C GLU A 162 28.60 10.09 -11.23
N GLY A 163 29.53 9.31 -10.69
CA GLY A 163 30.21 9.64 -9.44
C GLY A 163 30.92 10.99 -9.48
N SER A 164 31.49 11.36 -10.65
CA SER A 164 32.14 12.67 -10.84
C SER A 164 31.16 13.84 -10.75
N VAL A 165 29.90 13.63 -11.13
CA VAL A 165 28.82 14.64 -11.14
C VAL A 165 28.06 14.67 -9.83
N THR A 166 27.72 13.49 -9.29
CA THR A 166 26.88 13.36 -8.07
C THR A 166 27.64 13.79 -6.81
N VAL A 167 28.96 13.53 -6.72
CA VAL A 167 29.80 13.98 -5.59
C VAL A 167 29.89 15.52 -5.51
N ALA A 168 29.79 16.21 -6.64
CA ALA A 168 29.79 17.69 -6.68
C ALA A 168 28.47 18.29 -6.16
N GLY A 169 27.40 17.50 -6.06
CA GLY A 169 26.05 17.91 -5.70
C GLY A 169 25.73 17.78 -4.20
N ALA A 170 26.71 17.95 -3.30
CA ALA A 170 26.43 17.87 -1.86
C ALA A 170 25.47 18.99 -1.42
N PHE A 171 24.38 18.61 -0.77
CA PHE A 171 23.46 19.57 -0.20
C PHE A 171 24.11 20.35 0.94
N PRO A 172 23.95 21.68 1.08
CA PRO A 172 24.66 22.47 2.08
C PRO A 172 24.31 22.05 3.52
N GLN A 173 25.29 21.59 4.30
CA GLN A 173 25.12 21.15 5.69
C GLN A 173 24.53 22.25 6.59
N ALA A 174 24.83 23.51 6.32
CA ALA A 174 24.28 24.63 7.09
C ALA A 174 22.74 24.73 6.99
N ILE A 175 22.16 24.23 5.90
CA ILE A 175 20.69 24.23 5.73
C ILE A 175 20.09 23.07 6.52
N THR A 176 20.66 21.86 6.44
CA THR A 176 20.15 20.71 7.22
C THR A 176 20.29 20.95 8.73
N ALA A 177 21.37 21.59 9.17
CA ALA A 177 21.54 21.98 10.57
C ALA A 177 20.47 22.99 11.04
N ARG A 178 20.09 23.94 10.19
CA ARG A 178 19.00 24.89 10.51
C ARG A 178 17.62 24.22 10.48
N LEU A 179 17.39 23.34 9.51
CA LEU A 179 16.14 22.60 9.42
C LEU A 179 15.96 21.64 10.60
N SER A 180 17.03 20.94 11.02
CA SER A 180 16.97 20.08 12.20
C SER A 180 16.72 20.87 13.47
N ALA A 181 17.40 21.99 13.67
CA ALA A 181 17.14 22.90 14.79
C ALA A 181 15.68 23.39 14.81
N PHE A 182 15.16 23.81 13.65
CA PHE A 182 13.77 24.27 13.52
C PHE A 182 12.75 23.16 13.81
N ARG A 183 12.99 21.93 13.35
CA ARG A 183 12.08 20.79 13.58
C ARG A 183 12.09 20.29 15.01
N LEU A 184 13.25 20.37 15.65
CA LEU A 184 13.45 19.84 17.00
C LEU A 184 13.27 20.89 18.10
N GLU A 185 13.06 22.18 17.74
CA GLU A 185 12.73 23.22 18.71
C GLU A 185 11.53 22.78 19.53
N GLN A 186 11.63 22.94 20.83
CA GLN A 186 10.55 22.65 21.78
C GLN A 186 10.12 23.92 22.48
N ARG A 187 8.87 23.97 22.88
CA ARG A 187 8.30 25.08 23.67
C ARG A 187 7.54 24.54 24.85
N THR A 188 7.38 25.41 25.84
CA THR A 188 6.37 25.28 26.90
C THR A 188 5.37 26.42 26.79
N ALA A 189 4.16 26.18 27.21
CA ALA A 189 3.09 27.18 27.22
C ALA A 189 2.20 26.99 28.43
N THR A 190 1.66 28.10 28.92
CA THR A 190 0.53 28.08 29.86
C THR A 190 -0.77 28.09 29.06
N LEU A 191 -1.68 27.18 29.40
CA LEU A 191 -2.94 26.95 28.69
C LEU A 191 -4.11 27.24 29.59
N LYS A 192 -5.08 28.03 29.12
CA LYS A 192 -6.37 28.24 29.78
C LYS A 192 -7.49 27.91 28.82
N GLN A 193 -8.14 26.82 29.06
CA GLN A 193 -9.31 26.39 28.27
C GLN A 193 -10.58 26.97 28.88
N ILE A 194 -11.45 27.45 28.01
CA ILE A 194 -12.80 27.93 28.32
C ILE A 194 -13.75 27.12 27.46
N ASP A 195 -14.49 26.24 28.11
CA ASP A 195 -15.39 25.33 27.38
C ASP A 195 -16.69 26.09 27.01
N VAL A 196 -17.14 25.84 25.78
CA VAL A 196 -18.39 26.42 25.26
C VAL A 196 -19.59 25.90 26.04
N LYS A 197 -19.59 24.61 26.42
CA LYS A 197 -20.66 23.98 27.22
C LYS A 197 -20.88 24.61 28.60
N ASP A 198 -19.86 25.26 29.16
CA ASP A 198 -19.93 25.87 30.50
C ASP A 198 -20.52 27.30 30.45
N GLN A 199 -20.76 27.83 29.25
CA GLN A 199 -21.37 29.15 29.06
C GLN A 199 -22.88 29.06 29.23
N THR A 200 -23.41 29.90 30.12
CA THR A 200 -24.86 29.99 30.34
C THR A 200 -25.47 30.97 29.35
N ILE A 201 -26.16 30.47 28.34
CA ILE A 201 -26.83 31.28 27.32
C ILE A 201 -28.35 31.19 27.53
N ALA A 202 -29.00 32.36 27.59
CA ALA A 202 -30.47 32.39 27.61
C ALA A 202 -31.03 31.89 26.27
N ALA A 203 -32.21 31.27 26.32
CA ALA A 203 -32.89 30.85 25.11
C ALA A 203 -33.13 32.05 24.17
N PRO A 204 -32.96 31.87 22.83
CA PRO A 204 -33.19 32.95 21.89
C PRO A 204 -34.65 33.38 21.83
N SER A 205 -34.87 34.69 21.67
CA SER A 205 -36.18 35.22 21.32
C SER A 205 -36.53 34.95 19.85
N GLU A 206 -37.80 35.02 19.49
CA GLU A 206 -38.25 34.87 18.10
C GLU A 206 -37.59 35.87 17.14
N ALA A 207 -37.35 37.11 17.59
CA ALA A 207 -36.68 38.13 16.80
C ALA A 207 -35.20 37.79 16.55
N GLU A 208 -34.52 37.21 17.54
CA GLU A 208 -33.12 36.77 17.40
C GLU A 208 -32.98 35.56 16.46
N LEU A 209 -33.93 34.61 16.58
CA LEU A 209 -33.97 33.47 15.67
C LEU A 209 -34.23 33.92 14.24
N ALA A 210 -35.18 34.84 14.00
CA ALA A 210 -35.44 35.35 12.67
C ALA A 210 -34.23 36.08 12.08
N ALA A 211 -33.57 36.96 12.87
CA ALA A 211 -32.38 37.66 12.41
C ALA A 211 -31.17 36.73 12.18
N PHE A 212 -31.06 35.65 12.93
CA PHE A 212 -30.03 34.63 12.74
C PHE A 212 -30.31 33.82 11.47
N PHE A 213 -31.56 33.42 11.28
CA PHE A 213 -32.00 32.71 10.07
C PHE A 213 -31.74 33.50 8.81
N ASP A 214 -32.13 34.79 8.78
CA ASP A 214 -31.92 35.66 7.62
C ASP A 214 -30.43 35.80 7.24
N ARG A 215 -29.54 35.76 8.21
CA ARG A 215 -28.10 35.86 8.02
C ARG A 215 -27.49 34.54 7.54
N GLU A 216 -27.99 33.42 8.05
CA GLU A 216 -27.43 32.08 7.83
C GLU A 216 -28.29 31.23 6.88
N GLN A 217 -29.22 31.84 6.15
CA GLN A 217 -30.20 31.11 5.32
C GLN A 217 -29.57 30.11 4.34
N GLU A 218 -28.39 30.40 3.85
CA GLU A 218 -27.64 29.53 2.93
C GLU A 218 -27.22 28.18 3.58
N ASN A 219 -27.15 28.14 4.91
CA ASN A 219 -26.81 26.93 5.69
C ASN A 219 -28.03 26.03 5.93
N TYR A 220 -29.25 26.53 5.63
CA TYR A 220 -30.52 25.84 5.86
C TYR A 220 -31.24 25.55 4.55
N VAL A 221 -30.52 25.02 3.58
CA VAL A 221 -31.07 24.58 2.29
C VAL A 221 -31.36 23.09 2.35
N ALA A 222 -32.54 22.67 1.97
CA ALA A 222 -32.86 21.30 1.71
C ALA A 222 -32.15 20.89 0.38
N PRO A 223 -31.40 19.81 0.34
CA PRO A 223 -30.85 19.30 -0.90
C PRO A 223 -31.98 18.82 -1.83
N ALA A 224 -31.67 18.58 -3.09
CA ALA A 224 -32.57 17.79 -3.94
C ALA A 224 -32.66 16.38 -3.36
N LEU A 225 -33.87 15.85 -3.26
CA LEU A 225 -34.16 14.52 -2.73
C LEU A 225 -34.88 13.69 -3.78
N ARG A 226 -34.61 12.40 -3.79
CA ARG A 226 -35.32 11.41 -4.61
C ARG A 226 -35.77 10.23 -3.77
N SER A 227 -36.88 9.63 -4.19
CA SER A 227 -37.36 8.35 -3.65
C SER A 227 -37.24 7.28 -4.74
N PHE A 228 -36.99 6.06 -4.33
CA PHE A 228 -36.69 4.95 -5.22
C PHE A 228 -37.43 3.71 -4.82
N GLU A 229 -37.93 2.98 -5.81
CA GLU A 229 -38.26 1.55 -5.68
C GLU A 229 -37.03 0.74 -6.09
N VAL A 230 -36.74 -0.33 -5.34
CA VAL A 230 -35.53 -1.15 -5.56
C VAL A 230 -35.85 -2.63 -5.38
N ILE A 231 -35.29 -3.46 -6.25
CA ILE A 231 -35.09 -4.89 -6.00
C ILE A 231 -33.60 -5.07 -5.73
N TYR A 232 -33.29 -5.64 -4.58
CA TYR A 232 -31.92 -5.95 -4.20
C TYR A 232 -31.74 -7.44 -3.99
N LEU A 233 -30.80 -8.02 -4.70
CA LEU A 233 -30.43 -9.43 -4.65
C LEU A 233 -29.06 -9.53 -3.99
N SER A 234 -28.96 -10.24 -2.88
CA SER A 234 -27.72 -10.50 -2.17
C SER A 234 -27.70 -11.94 -1.68
N PRO A 235 -26.55 -12.63 -1.68
CA PRO A 235 -26.43 -13.96 -1.09
C PRO A 235 -26.99 -14.01 0.33
N ASP A 236 -26.67 -13.04 1.17
CA ASP A 236 -27.09 -12.97 2.57
C ASP A 236 -28.63 -12.95 2.74
N LEU A 237 -29.37 -12.36 1.78
CA LEU A 237 -30.83 -12.26 1.84
C LEU A 237 -31.54 -13.57 1.48
N ILE A 238 -30.82 -14.50 0.85
CA ILE A 238 -31.42 -15.76 0.38
C ILE A 238 -30.82 -16.99 1.06
N GLU A 239 -29.74 -16.88 1.84
CA GLU A 239 -29.14 -18.01 2.57
C GLU A 239 -30.18 -18.78 3.42
N ASP A 240 -31.06 -18.09 4.12
CA ASP A 240 -32.11 -18.70 4.95
C ASP A 240 -33.15 -19.52 4.15
N ARG A 241 -33.17 -19.36 2.82
CA ARG A 241 -34.10 -20.11 1.92
C ARG A 241 -33.45 -21.36 1.33
N ILE A 242 -32.15 -21.55 1.58
CA ILE A 242 -31.36 -22.64 1.00
C ILE A 242 -31.25 -23.78 1.98
N GLU A 243 -31.79 -24.93 1.58
CA GLU A 243 -31.67 -26.17 2.33
C GLU A 243 -30.69 -27.10 1.62
N ILE A 244 -29.64 -27.51 2.32
CA ILE A 244 -28.67 -28.47 1.81
C ILE A 244 -28.99 -29.86 2.36
N GLU A 245 -29.18 -30.80 1.46
CA GLU A 245 -29.48 -32.18 1.83
C GLU A 245 -28.26 -32.86 2.51
N ASP A 246 -28.49 -33.69 3.55
CA ASP A 246 -27.42 -34.39 4.29
C ASP A 246 -26.51 -35.24 3.39
N THR A 247 -27.06 -35.73 2.28
CA THR A 247 -26.29 -36.46 1.24
C THR A 247 -25.24 -35.56 0.55
N ALA A 248 -25.59 -34.29 0.28
CA ALA A 248 -24.67 -33.31 -0.30
C ALA A 248 -23.58 -32.90 0.71
N LEU A 249 -23.93 -32.72 1.98
CA LEU A 249 -22.99 -32.44 3.05
C LEU A 249 -21.94 -33.57 3.21
N ARG A 250 -22.38 -34.83 3.19
CA ARG A 250 -21.47 -35.98 3.26
C ARG A 250 -20.57 -36.05 2.02
N THR A 251 -21.11 -35.80 0.85
CA THR A 251 -20.33 -35.80 -0.38
C THR A 251 -19.26 -34.69 -0.35
N ALA A 252 -19.61 -33.51 0.12
CA ALA A 252 -18.66 -32.39 0.27
C ALA A 252 -17.58 -32.70 1.30
N PHE A 253 -17.94 -33.33 2.43
CA PHE A 253 -16.98 -33.82 3.41
C PHE A 253 -15.99 -34.82 2.81
N ASP A 254 -16.49 -35.82 2.08
CA ASP A 254 -15.63 -36.84 1.46
C ASP A 254 -14.70 -36.24 0.41
N LEU A 255 -15.15 -35.25 -0.37
CA LEU A 255 -14.34 -34.57 -1.39
C LEU A 255 -13.27 -33.63 -0.77
N ARG A 256 -13.58 -33.05 0.38
CA ARG A 256 -12.69 -32.08 1.09
C ARG A 256 -12.03 -32.70 2.32
N ARG A 257 -12.02 -34.03 2.45
CA ARG A 257 -11.55 -34.75 3.64
C ARG A 257 -10.14 -34.33 4.08
N ASP A 258 -9.28 -34.09 3.11
CA ASP A 258 -7.90 -33.67 3.39
C ASP A 258 -7.80 -32.32 4.10
N GLU A 259 -8.81 -31.44 3.99
CA GLU A 259 -8.87 -30.13 4.65
C GLU A 259 -9.14 -30.28 6.17
N PHE A 260 -9.75 -31.40 6.56
CA PHE A 260 -10.13 -31.69 7.95
C PHE A 260 -9.13 -32.60 8.66
N ILE A 261 -7.98 -32.87 8.03
CA ILE A 261 -6.89 -33.64 8.61
C ILE A 261 -5.82 -32.66 9.10
N THR A 262 -5.60 -32.68 10.40
CA THR A 262 -4.43 -32.03 11.01
C THR A 262 -3.32 -33.09 11.06
N PRO A 263 -2.23 -32.93 10.29
CA PRO A 263 -1.16 -33.93 10.29
C PRO A 263 -0.44 -33.97 11.64
N GLU A 264 0.05 -35.16 12.01
CA GLU A 264 0.98 -35.31 13.13
C GLU A 264 2.21 -34.43 12.90
N ARG A 265 2.62 -33.69 13.93
CA ARG A 265 3.83 -32.86 13.93
C ARG A 265 4.77 -33.34 15.03
N ARG A 266 6.06 -33.31 14.71
CA ARG A 266 7.11 -33.67 15.65
C ARG A 266 8.10 -32.53 15.77
N ARG A 267 8.44 -32.14 17.01
CA ARG A 267 9.56 -31.23 17.22
C ARG A 267 10.85 -32.01 17.10
N LEU A 268 11.65 -31.62 16.13
CA LEU A 268 12.80 -32.38 15.67
C LEU A 268 14.08 -31.57 15.86
N ARG A 269 15.07 -32.22 16.48
CA ARG A 269 16.47 -31.81 16.38
C ARG A 269 17.25 -32.79 15.52
N GLN A 270 18.26 -32.30 14.78
CA GLN A 270 19.11 -33.15 13.95
C GLN A 270 20.60 -32.78 14.05
N MET A 271 21.44 -33.75 13.78
CA MET A 271 22.85 -33.60 13.45
C MET A 271 23.09 -34.27 12.11
N VAL A 272 23.94 -33.69 11.25
CA VAL A 272 24.27 -34.26 9.92
C VAL A 272 25.77 -34.46 9.83
N PHE A 273 26.19 -35.66 9.47
CA PHE A 273 27.59 -36.07 9.38
C PHE A 273 27.94 -36.45 7.94
N ASP A 274 29.18 -36.20 7.54
CA ASP A 274 29.66 -36.56 6.20
C ASP A 274 29.84 -38.08 6.03
N THR A 275 30.11 -38.81 7.13
CA THR A 275 30.33 -40.26 7.10
C THR A 275 29.44 -41.02 8.07
N GLU A 276 29.08 -42.25 7.71
CA GLU A 276 28.33 -43.15 8.60
C GLU A 276 29.10 -43.44 9.89
N GLN A 277 30.43 -43.52 9.81
CA GLN A 277 31.29 -43.83 10.95
C GLN A 277 31.23 -42.72 12.01
N ASP A 278 31.26 -41.44 11.60
CA ASP A 278 31.18 -40.31 12.51
C ASP A 278 29.78 -40.21 13.15
N ALA A 279 28.75 -40.43 12.38
CA ALA A 279 27.38 -40.49 12.90
C ALA A 279 27.18 -41.65 13.92
N ALA A 280 27.75 -42.82 13.63
CA ALA A 280 27.68 -43.96 14.56
C ALA A 280 28.49 -43.70 15.86
N ALA A 281 29.64 -43.01 15.76
CA ALA A 281 30.41 -42.62 16.94
C ALA A 281 29.64 -41.62 17.82
N ALA A 282 29.03 -40.58 17.20
CA ALA A 282 28.19 -39.60 17.87
C ALA A 282 26.98 -40.28 18.56
N LYS A 283 26.34 -41.25 17.87
CA LYS A 283 25.25 -42.03 18.48
C LYS A 283 25.69 -42.85 19.67
N ALA A 284 26.88 -43.42 19.66
CA ALA A 284 27.42 -44.14 20.80
C ALA A 284 27.60 -43.22 22.01
N GLU A 285 28.01 -41.97 21.82
CA GLU A 285 28.12 -40.98 22.90
C GLU A 285 26.75 -40.58 23.48
N LEU A 286 25.75 -40.41 22.62
CA LEU A 286 24.35 -40.17 23.04
C LEU A 286 23.83 -41.35 23.89
N ASN A 287 24.10 -42.59 23.44
CA ASN A 287 23.72 -43.79 24.16
C ASN A 287 24.49 -43.94 25.48
N ALA A 288 25.67 -43.32 25.61
CA ALA A 288 26.45 -43.26 26.85
C ALA A 288 25.95 -42.18 27.83
N GLY A 289 24.92 -41.40 27.46
CA GLY A 289 24.23 -40.42 28.29
C GLY A 289 24.67 -38.98 28.11
N LYS A 290 25.48 -38.65 27.07
CA LYS A 290 25.72 -37.24 26.70
C LYS A 290 24.45 -36.63 26.14
N SER A 291 24.25 -35.32 26.34
CA SER A 291 23.13 -34.60 25.74
C SER A 291 23.32 -34.40 24.24
N PHE A 292 22.21 -34.27 23.50
CA PHE A 292 22.23 -34.03 22.04
C PHE A 292 22.99 -32.75 21.69
N ALA A 293 22.76 -31.66 22.45
CA ALA A 293 23.47 -30.38 22.27
C ALA A 293 24.98 -30.51 22.54
N THR A 294 25.39 -31.26 23.59
CA THR A 294 26.82 -31.47 23.89
C THR A 294 27.53 -32.23 22.77
N VAL A 295 26.90 -33.30 22.26
CA VAL A 295 27.48 -34.05 21.13
C VAL A 295 27.55 -33.21 19.88
N ALA A 296 26.52 -32.42 19.58
CA ALA A 296 26.52 -31.50 18.43
C ALA A 296 27.63 -30.44 18.51
N GLU A 297 27.86 -29.85 19.68
CA GLU A 297 28.94 -28.90 19.93
C GLU A 297 30.33 -29.54 19.76
N GLU A 298 30.55 -30.72 20.42
CA GLU A 298 31.85 -31.38 20.42
C GLU A 298 32.25 -31.97 19.06
N THR A 299 31.27 -32.43 18.25
CA THR A 299 31.54 -33.15 17.00
C THR A 299 31.40 -32.30 15.76
N LEU A 300 30.46 -31.33 15.78
CA LEU A 300 30.11 -30.50 14.61
C LEU A 300 30.35 -29.02 14.83
N ASN A 301 30.68 -28.60 16.06
CA ASN A 301 30.71 -27.18 16.48
C ASN A 301 29.38 -26.47 16.25
N TRP A 302 28.27 -27.19 16.39
CA TRP A 302 26.91 -26.67 16.28
C TRP A 302 26.38 -26.24 17.64
N THR A 303 25.66 -25.15 17.68
CA THR A 303 24.91 -24.71 18.86
C THR A 303 23.58 -25.47 18.95
N ASP A 304 22.91 -25.36 20.09
CA ASP A 304 21.60 -26.00 20.27
C ASP A 304 20.56 -25.51 19.24
N SER A 305 20.64 -24.24 18.86
CA SER A 305 19.78 -23.65 17.80
C SER A 305 20.09 -24.19 16.39
N ASP A 306 21.32 -24.61 16.12
CA ASP A 306 21.69 -25.17 14.82
C ASP A 306 21.12 -26.60 14.65
N THR A 307 20.79 -27.25 15.74
CA THR A 307 20.17 -28.58 15.74
C THR A 307 18.65 -28.54 15.60
N ASP A 308 17.97 -27.44 15.99
CA ASP A 308 16.49 -27.36 16.06
C ASP A 308 15.87 -27.11 14.67
N LEU A 309 15.13 -28.07 14.15
CA LEU A 309 14.32 -27.96 12.94
C LEU A 309 12.89 -27.47 13.22
N GLY A 310 12.51 -27.30 14.48
CA GLY A 310 11.17 -26.94 14.88
C GLY A 310 10.16 -28.08 14.72
N LEU A 311 8.89 -27.70 14.56
CA LEU A 311 7.79 -28.65 14.33
C LEU A 311 7.72 -28.99 12.85
N VAL A 312 7.91 -30.27 12.52
CA VAL A 312 7.86 -30.81 11.16
C VAL A 312 6.74 -31.81 11.00
N THR A 313 6.16 -31.85 9.81
CA THR A 313 5.26 -32.91 9.36
C THR A 313 6.04 -33.97 8.59
N ARG A 314 5.40 -35.11 8.31
CA ARG A 314 6.00 -36.16 7.48
C ARG A 314 6.38 -35.67 6.07
N ARG A 315 5.63 -34.69 5.52
CA ARG A 315 5.85 -34.15 4.17
C ARG A 315 7.03 -33.16 4.09
N ASP A 316 7.47 -32.65 5.23
CA ASP A 316 8.59 -31.69 5.30
C ASP A 316 9.96 -32.38 5.28
N LEU A 317 9.99 -33.70 5.36
CA LEU A 317 11.19 -34.51 5.43
C LEU A 317 11.34 -35.39 4.18
N ALA A 318 12.59 -35.72 3.83
CA ALA A 318 12.86 -36.76 2.85
C ALA A 318 12.32 -38.10 3.34
N ASP A 319 11.85 -38.96 2.42
CA ASP A 319 11.13 -40.19 2.75
C ASP A 319 11.90 -41.09 3.74
N GLU A 320 13.22 -41.26 3.54
CA GLU A 320 14.07 -42.09 4.39
C GLU A 320 14.16 -41.53 5.82
N LEU A 321 14.23 -40.20 5.94
CA LEU A 321 14.29 -39.51 7.21
C LEU A 321 12.92 -39.49 7.89
N ALA A 322 11.85 -39.27 7.13
CA ALA A 322 10.48 -39.25 7.60
C ALA A 322 10.08 -40.57 8.27
N GLU A 323 10.45 -41.73 7.69
CA GLU A 323 10.17 -43.04 8.28
C GLU A 323 10.83 -43.18 9.66
N THR A 324 12.10 -42.81 9.77
CA THR A 324 12.84 -42.86 11.01
C THR A 324 12.30 -41.88 12.05
N VAL A 325 12.06 -40.63 11.67
CA VAL A 325 11.56 -39.59 12.58
C VAL A 325 10.18 -39.95 13.11
N PHE A 326 9.26 -40.43 12.26
CA PHE A 326 7.87 -40.70 12.66
C PHE A 326 7.70 -42.07 13.35
N SER A 327 8.75 -42.90 13.37
CA SER A 327 8.81 -44.12 14.18
C SER A 327 9.64 -43.97 15.49
N ALA A 328 10.38 -42.85 15.62
CA ALA A 328 11.27 -42.62 16.77
C ALA A 328 10.50 -42.39 18.07
N THR A 329 11.08 -42.88 19.18
CA THR A 329 10.61 -42.62 20.54
C THR A 329 11.03 -41.22 20.98
N VAL A 330 10.16 -40.50 21.69
CA VAL A 330 10.46 -39.17 22.23
C VAL A 330 11.66 -39.24 23.18
N ASN A 331 12.57 -38.30 23.05
CA ASN A 331 13.82 -38.19 23.82
C ASN A 331 14.84 -39.33 23.56
N GLU A 332 14.67 -40.13 22.53
CA GLU A 332 15.67 -41.10 22.09
C GLU A 332 16.25 -40.71 20.72
N ALA A 333 17.58 -40.68 20.62
CA ALA A 333 18.24 -40.41 19.37
C ALA A 333 18.07 -41.58 18.38
N ALA A 334 17.54 -41.30 17.20
CA ALA A 334 17.36 -42.28 16.12
C ALA A 334 18.36 -42.02 14.98
N GLY A 335 18.59 -43.03 14.15
CA GLY A 335 19.57 -43.00 13.07
C GLY A 335 20.83 -43.85 13.42
N PRO A 336 21.94 -43.76 12.64
CA PRO A 336 22.10 -42.85 11.49
C PRO A 336 21.23 -43.23 10.30
N VAL A 337 20.68 -42.19 9.63
CA VAL A 337 19.90 -42.32 8.38
C VAL A 337 20.65 -41.65 7.26
N ALA A 338 20.88 -42.33 6.15
CA ALA A 338 21.53 -41.74 4.98
C ALA A 338 20.56 -40.91 4.18
N SER A 339 20.99 -39.73 3.73
CA SER A 339 20.30 -38.89 2.75
C SER A 339 21.28 -38.31 1.73
N SER A 340 20.77 -37.49 0.82
CA SER A 340 21.62 -36.72 -0.12
C SER A 340 22.52 -35.69 0.57
N PHE A 341 22.23 -35.35 1.84
CA PHE A 341 22.96 -34.37 2.63
C PHE A 341 23.98 -34.97 3.59
N GLY A 342 24.01 -36.31 3.71
CA GLY A 342 24.88 -37.01 4.63
C GLY A 342 24.12 -38.00 5.53
N TYR A 343 24.69 -38.29 6.69
CA TYR A 343 24.14 -39.22 7.67
C TYR A 343 23.53 -38.48 8.85
N HIS A 344 22.22 -38.63 9.04
CA HIS A 344 21.44 -37.90 10.04
C HIS A 344 21.28 -38.68 11.33
N LEU A 345 21.55 -38.05 12.46
CA LEU A 345 21.04 -38.41 13.75
C LEU A 345 19.92 -37.45 14.13
N VAL A 346 18.80 -38.00 14.57
CA VAL A 346 17.60 -37.20 14.88
C VAL A 346 17.16 -37.48 16.31
N LEU A 347 16.60 -36.45 16.96
CA LEU A 347 15.99 -36.52 18.27
C LEU A 347 14.61 -35.86 18.20
N VAL A 348 13.59 -36.60 18.59
CA VAL A 348 12.22 -36.08 18.70
C VAL A 348 12.01 -35.60 20.15
N ASP A 349 11.80 -34.30 20.32
CA ASP A 349 11.55 -33.70 21.63
C ASP A 349 10.09 -33.77 22.04
N GLU A 350 9.18 -33.62 21.07
CA GLU A 350 7.73 -33.54 21.28
C GLU A 350 6.98 -34.17 20.11
N VAL A 351 5.87 -34.82 20.39
CA VAL A 351 4.92 -35.29 19.37
C VAL A 351 3.58 -34.61 19.59
N GLN A 352 3.12 -33.87 18.58
CA GLN A 352 1.77 -33.36 18.49
C GLN A 352 0.96 -34.32 17.60
N PRO A 353 0.05 -35.12 18.20
CA PRO A 353 -0.67 -36.11 17.44
C PRO A 353 -1.54 -35.44 16.36
N GLY A 354 -1.56 -36.04 15.18
CA GLY A 354 -2.52 -35.67 14.16
C GLY A 354 -3.96 -35.99 14.59
N SER A 355 -4.89 -35.27 14.03
CA SER A 355 -6.32 -35.51 14.22
C SER A 355 -7.04 -35.44 12.89
N GLU A 356 -8.10 -36.20 12.74
CA GLU A 356 -9.05 -36.10 11.64
C GLU A 356 -10.40 -35.75 12.26
N ALA A 357 -10.96 -34.59 11.85
CA ALA A 357 -12.25 -34.20 12.32
C ALA A 357 -13.34 -35.10 11.70
N SER A 358 -14.25 -35.55 12.52
CA SER A 358 -15.41 -36.33 12.05
C SER A 358 -16.38 -35.44 11.28
N PHE A 359 -17.20 -36.06 10.42
CA PHE A 359 -18.26 -35.36 9.72
C PHE A 359 -19.16 -34.55 10.68
N GLU A 360 -19.52 -35.12 11.83
CA GLU A 360 -20.41 -34.45 12.78
C GLU A 360 -19.78 -33.20 13.42
N GLU A 361 -18.45 -33.17 13.57
CA GLU A 361 -17.72 -32.02 14.11
C GLU A 361 -17.63 -30.85 13.11
N VAL A 362 -17.61 -31.13 11.82
CA VAL A 362 -17.44 -30.11 10.77
C VAL A 362 -18.70 -29.90 9.94
N ARG A 363 -19.79 -30.60 10.24
CA ARG A 363 -21.05 -30.58 9.51
C ARG A 363 -21.60 -29.17 9.33
N ASP A 364 -21.64 -28.38 10.39
CA ASP A 364 -22.17 -27.03 10.35
C ASP A 364 -21.28 -26.07 9.54
N GLN A 365 -19.96 -26.27 9.61
CA GLN A 365 -19.01 -25.53 8.78
C GLN A 365 -19.19 -25.84 7.28
N ILE A 366 -19.34 -27.11 6.94
CA ILE A 366 -19.60 -27.54 5.56
C ILE A 366 -20.95 -26.99 5.08
N ALA A 367 -21.99 -27.09 5.92
CA ALA A 367 -23.30 -26.57 5.60
C ALA A 367 -23.26 -25.07 5.30
N SER A 368 -22.64 -24.28 6.16
CA SER A 368 -22.48 -22.82 5.94
C SER A 368 -21.74 -22.53 4.64
N THR A 369 -20.66 -23.26 4.34
CA THR A 369 -19.91 -23.07 3.09
C THR A 369 -20.75 -23.39 1.86
N LEU A 370 -21.49 -24.51 1.87
CA LEU A 370 -22.33 -24.90 0.74
C LEU A 370 -23.54 -23.98 0.56
N VAL A 371 -24.15 -23.51 1.67
CA VAL A 371 -25.22 -22.52 1.62
C VAL A 371 -24.73 -21.24 0.95
N ALA A 372 -23.57 -20.72 1.36
CA ALA A 372 -23.00 -19.51 0.76
C ALA A 372 -22.65 -19.71 -0.74
N GLU A 373 -22.06 -20.85 -1.11
CA GLU A 373 -21.78 -21.17 -2.52
C GLU A 373 -23.08 -21.23 -3.34
N GLN A 374 -24.12 -21.91 -2.83
CA GLN A 374 -25.40 -22.04 -3.52
C GLN A 374 -26.20 -20.73 -3.53
N ALA A 375 -26.03 -19.89 -2.50
CA ALA A 375 -26.65 -18.57 -2.46
C ALA A 375 -26.13 -17.69 -3.61
N ILE A 376 -24.83 -17.70 -3.84
CA ILE A 376 -24.22 -16.96 -4.95
C ILE A 376 -24.81 -17.43 -6.28
N ASP A 377 -24.82 -18.75 -6.55
CA ASP A 377 -25.37 -19.30 -7.80
C ASP A 377 -26.85 -18.91 -7.97
N THR A 378 -27.63 -18.98 -6.89
CA THR A 378 -29.05 -18.62 -6.90
C THR A 378 -29.28 -17.13 -7.18
N VAL A 379 -28.43 -16.25 -6.63
CA VAL A 379 -28.49 -14.81 -6.91
C VAL A 379 -28.21 -14.52 -8.39
N TYR A 380 -27.23 -15.17 -9.00
CA TYR A 380 -26.98 -15.04 -10.44
C TYR A 380 -28.17 -15.54 -11.28
N ASP A 381 -28.78 -16.66 -10.89
CA ASP A 381 -29.98 -17.17 -11.57
C ASP A 381 -31.17 -16.20 -11.43
N TYR A 382 -31.35 -15.59 -10.26
CA TYR A 382 -32.38 -14.59 -10.04
C TYR A 382 -32.09 -13.28 -10.81
N ALA A 383 -30.84 -12.86 -10.88
CA ALA A 383 -30.44 -11.69 -11.66
C ALA A 383 -30.76 -11.87 -13.16
N ASN A 384 -30.44 -13.05 -13.72
CA ASN A 384 -30.78 -13.39 -15.11
C ASN A 384 -32.31 -13.42 -15.34
N GLN A 385 -33.08 -14.04 -14.43
CA GLN A 385 -34.54 -14.08 -14.52
C GLN A 385 -35.16 -12.68 -14.40
N LEU A 386 -34.58 -11.82 -13.55
CA LEU A 386 -35.00 -10.44 -13.38
C LEU A 386 -34.77 -9.65 -14.67
N GLU A 387 -33.60 -9.82 -15.31
CA GLU A 387 -33.27 -9.19 -16.59
C GLU A 387 -34.22 -9.62 -17.70
N ASP A 388 -34.51 -10.92 -17.81
CA ASP A 388 -35.46 -11.47 -18.78
C ASP A 388 -36.89 -10.91 -18.57
N ASN A 389 -37.37 -10.87 -17.32
CA ASN A 389 -38.68 -10.36 -17.00
C ASN A 389 -38.84 -8.88 -17.34
N LEU A 390 -37.86 -8.05 -16.95
CA LEU A 390 -37.84 -6.62 -17.28
C LEU A 390 -37.69 -6.39 -18.78
N GLY A 391 -36.91 -7.21 -19.48
CA GLY A 391 -36.75 -7.19 -20.93
C GLY A 391 -38.04 -7.49 -21.70
N THR A 392 -38.98 -8.25 -21.13
CA THR A 392 -40.31 -8.49 -21.70
C THR A 392 -41.32 -7.39 -21.35
N GLY A 393 -40.95 -6.38 -20.57
CA GLY A 393 -41.78 -5.24 -20.19
C GLY A 393 -42.56 -5.42 -18.89
N ALA A 394 -42.17 -6.33 -18.03
CA ALA A 394 -42.76 -6.46 -16.70
C ALA A 394 -42.41 -5.23 -15.83
N SER A 395 -43.34 -4.85 -14.94
CA SER A 395 -43.05 -3.86 -13.89
C SER A 395 -42.11 -4.45 -12.83
N LEU A 396 -41.45 -3.58 -12.03
CA LEU A 396 -40.61 -4.02 -10.90
C LEU A 396 -41.40 -4.97 -9.96
N SER A 397 -42.64 -4.62 -9.65
CA SER A 397 -43.51 -5.43 -8.75
C SER A 397 -43.83 -6.81 -9.33
N GLU A 398 -44.08 -6.90 -10.64
CA GLU A 398 -44.34 -8.18 -11.31
C GLU A 398 -43.08 -9.04 -11.38
N ALA A 399 -41.93 -8.43 -11.69
CA ALA A 399 -40.65 -9.11 -11.75
C ALA A 399 -40.24 -9.63 -10.36
N ALA A 400 -40.39 -8.82 -9.32
CA ALA A 400 -40.13 -9.23 -7.93
C ALA A 400 -41.03 -10.39 -7.49
N ALA A 401 -42.33 -10.33 -7.80
CA ALA A 401 -43.29 -11.37 -7.42
C ALA A 401 -42.97 -12.73 -8.05
N GLN A 402 -42.39 -12.77 -9.24
CA GLN A 402 -41.97 -14.02 -9.89
C GLN A 402 -40.78 -14.70 -9.18
N LEU A 403 -39.99 -13.93 -8.43
CA LEU A 403 -38.85 -14.41 -7.65
C LEU A 403 -39.20 -14.58 -6.16
N ASP A 404 -40.49 -14.48 -5.80
CA ASP A 404 -40.97 -14.45 -4.42
C ASP A 404 -40.25 -13.39 -3.56
N MET A 405 -40.02 -12.21 -4.16
CA MET A 405 -39.37 -11.05 -3.54
C MET A 405 -40.36 -9.88 -3.44
N ILE A 406 -40.01 -8.93 -2.61
CA ILE A 406 -40.75 -7.66 -2.48
C ILE A 406 -39.89 -6.52 -3.02
N VAL A 407 -40.54 -5.51 -3.57
CA VAL A 407 -39.89 -4.25 -3.93
C VAL A 407 -39.67 -3.44 -2.66
N GLY A 408 -38.42 -3.07 -2.40
CA GLY A 408 -38.08 -2.16 -1.32
C GLY A 408 -38.29 -0.70 -1.74
N ILE A 409 -38.42 0.16 -0.75
CA ILE A 409 -38.59 1.60 -0.95
C ILE A 409 -37.50 2.33 -0.17
N ILE A 410 -36.77 3.21 -0.85
CA ILE A 410 -35.81 4.15 -0.26
C ILE A 410 -36.39 5.54 -0.49
N GLU A 411 -36.76 6.23 0.60
CA GLU A 411 -37.48 7.50 0.52
C GLU A 411 -36.59 8.68 0.82
N ASN A 412 -36.72 9.74 0.01
CA ASN A 412 -36.21 11.08 0.29
C ASN A 412 -34.72 11.15 0.63
N ILE A 413 -33.87 10.56 -0.18
CA ILE A 413 -32.41 10.63 -0.04
C ILE A 413 -31.81 11.62 -1.03
N ASP A 414 -30.72 12.29 -0.59
CA ASP A 414 -29.88 13.13 -1.45
C ASP A 414 -28.87 12.28 -2.26
N ARG A 415 -28.03 12.95 -3.06
CA ARG A 415 -26.95 12.29 -3.85
C ARG A 415 -25.87 11.60 -3.02
N ASN A 416 -25.88 11.74 -1.69
CA ASN A 416 -24.95 11.10 -0.76
C ASN A 416 -25.64 10.08 0.14
N GLY A 417 -26.89 9.73 -0.14
CA GLY A 417 -27.68 8.78 0.66
C GLY A 417 -28.13 9.34 2.01
N ARG A 418 -28.31 10.65 2.11
CA ARG A 418 -28.68 11.34 3.34
C ARG A 418 -30.10 11.89 3.24
N ASP A 419 -30.79 11.94 4.38
CA ASP A 419 -32.09 12.59 4.49
C ASP A 419 -31.99 14.13 4.42
N ILE A 420 -33.14 14.81 4.52
CA ILE A 420 -33.24 16.27 4.51
C ILE A 420 -32.45 16.95 5.64
N ASP A 421 -32.17 16.25 6.72
CA ASP A 421 -31.40 16.75 7.87
C ASP A 421 -29.91 16.37 7.83
N GLY A 422 -29.49 15.70 6.72
CA GLY A 422 -28.11 15.29 6.47
C GLY A 422 -27.68 14.03 7.20
N GLN A 423 -28.64 13.24 7.74
CA GLN A 423 -28.36 11.97 8.39
C GLN A 423 -28.31 10.85 7.34
N PRO A 424 -27.38 9.89 7.44
CA PRO A 424 -27.36 8.73 6.57
C PRO A 424 -28.67 7.96 6.72
N VAL A 425 -29.28 7.59 5.59
CA VAL A 425 -30.48 6.73 5.59
C VAL A 425 -30.03 5.28 5.61
N THR A 426 -30.53 4.52 6.59
CA THR A 426 -30.39 3.06 6.64
C THR A 426 -31.67 2.44 6.10
N ASP A 427 -31.53 1.48 5.21
CA ASP A 427 -32.64 0.76 4.60
C ASP A 427 -32.71 -0.71 5.06
N SER A 428 -33.69 -1.46 4.57
CA SER A 428 -33.85 -2.87 4.89
C SER A 428 -32.77 -3.78 4.28
N TYR A 429 -31.92 -3.22 3.41
CA TYR A 429 -30.84 -3.92 2.70
C TYR A 429 -29.45 -3.52 3.21
N GLY A 430 -29.37 -2.88 4.40
CA GLY A 430 -28.14 -2.43 5.03
C GLY A 430 -27.68 -1.08 4.52
N ASP A 431 -26.58 -1.04 3.79
CA ASP A 431 -25.95 0.20 3.37
C ASP A 431 -26.23 0.58 1.90
N LEU A 432 -27.23 -0.04 1.23
CA LEU A 432 -27.50 0.20 -0.18
C LEU A 432 -27.84 1.67 -0.44
N ALA A 433 -28.64 2.31 0.43
CA ALA A 433 -29.00 3.72 0.31
C ALA A 433 -27.79 4.67 0.35
N THR A 434 -26.64 4.21 0.83
CA THR A 434 -25.37 4.96 0.90
C THR A 434 -24.30 4.42 -0.05
N ASP A 435 -24.59 3.34 -0.79
CA ASP A 435 -23.67 2.77 -1.75
C ASP A 435 -23.44 3.71 -2.94
N SER A 436 -22.18 3.97 -3.26
CA SER A 436 -21.79 4.96 -4.27
C SER A 436 -22.22 4.58 -5.69
N LEU A 437 -22.19 3.28 -6.04
CA LEU A 437 -22.61 2.79 -7.35
C LEU A 437 -24.14 2.89 -7.49
N PHE A 438 -24.87 2.48 -6.45
CA PHE A 438 -26.32 2.65 -6.40
C PHE A 438 -26.73 4.11 -6.59
N LEU A 439 -26.15 5.01 -5.78
CA LEU A 439 -26.47 6.44 -5.85
C LEU A 439 -26.14 7.02 -7.23
N GLN A 440 -24.98 6.69 -7.80
CA GLN A 440 -24.62 7.16 -9.15
C GLN A 440 -25.66 6.71 -10.17
N GLN A 441 -25.98 5.42 -10.21
CA GLN A 441 -26.89 4.85 -11.20
C GLN A 441 -28.32 5.36 -11.00
N ALA A 442 -28.80 5.38 -9.76
CA ALA A 442 -30.15 5.81 -9.43
C ALA A 442 -30.43 7.28 -9.76
N TRP A 443 -29.42 8.17 -9.58
CA TRP A 443 -29.56 9.59 -9.86
C TRP A 443 -29.37 9.96 -11.33
N GLU A 444 -28.82 9.06 -12.17
CA GLU A 444 -28.72 9.26 -13.63
C GLU A 444 -30.02 8.94 -14.37
N LEU A 445 -30.94 8.21 -13.75
CA LEU A 445 -32.20 7.82 -14.36
C LEU A 445 -33.23 8.94 -14.31
N ASP A 446 -34.07 9.01 -15.35
CA ASP A 446 -35.28 9.80 -15.33
C ASP A 446 -36.33 9.16 -14.42
N ILE A 447 -37.25 9.97 -13.86
CA ILE A 447 -38.37 9.48 -13.05
C ILE A 447 -39.14 8.43 -13.82
N ASP A 448 -39.57 7.38 -13.14
CA ASP A 448 -40.29 6.19 -13.63
C ASP A 448 -39.47 5.30 -14.60
N THR A 449 -38.21 5.61 -14.86
CA THR A 449 -37.35 4.74 -15.67
C THR A 449 -36.75 3.63 -14.81
N ILE A 450 -36.89 2.37 -15.25
CA ILE A 450 -36.29 1.21 -14.58
C ILE A 450 -34.86 1.03 -15.11
N SER A 451 -33.89 0.82 -14.22
CA SER A 451 -32.50 0.50 -14.61
C SER A 451 -32.41 -0.91 -15.24
N THR A 452 -31.29 -1.22 -15.85
CA THR A 452 -30.87 -2.60 -16.08
C THR A 452 -30.57 -3.27 -14.74
N VAL A 453 -30.34 -4.59 -14.73
CA VAL A 453 -29.77 -5.30 -13.57
C VAL A 453 -28.31 -4.89 -13.44
N ILE A 454 -27.93 -4.40 -12.28
CA ILE A 454 -26.58 -3.85 -12.02
C ILE A 454 -25.93 -4.69 -10.94
N GLU A 455 -24.74 -5.24 -11.25
CA GLU A 455 -23.92 -5.98 -10.30
C GLU A 455 -23.17 -5.00 -9.38
N THR A 456 -23.14 -5.31 -8.09
CA THR A 456 -22.38 -4.57 -7.08
C THR A 456 -21.46 -5.51 -6.30
N VAL A 457 -20.79 -5.01 -5.28
CA VAL A 457 -19.83 -5.81 -4.48
C VAL A 457 -20.50 -7.00 -3.79
N GLY A 458 -19.75 -8.06 -3.56
CA GLY A 458 -20.24 -9.24 -2.83
C GLY A 458 -21.20 -10.13 -3.62
N ASN A 459 -21.12 -10.18 -4.96
CA ASN A 459 -22.01 -10.94 -5.85
C ASN A 459 -23.49 -10.56 -5.66
N SER A 460 -23.74 -9.29 -5.41
CA SER A 460 -25.07 -8.73 -5.21
C SER A 460 -25.50 -7.94 -6.45
N PHE A 461 -26.81 -7.80 -6.65
CA PHE A 461 -27.38 -7.09 -7.79
C PHE A 461 -28.51 -6.19 -7.33
N PHE A 462 -28.74 -5.11 -8.05
CA PHE A 462 -29.91 -4.28 -7.84
C PHE A 462 -30.54 -3.83 -9.16
N VAL A 463 -31.84 -3.55 -9.07
CA VAL A 463 -32.59 -2.79 -10.07
C VAL A 463 -33.30 -1.67 -9.35
N VAL A 464 -33.24 -0.48 -9.89
CA VAL A 464 -33.79 0.72 -9.28
C VAL A 464 -34.70 1.49 -10.23
N ARG A 465 -35.73 2.10 -9.69
CA ARG A 465 -36.64 3.02 -10.38
C ARG A 465 -36.84 4.26 -9.51
N PRO A 466 -36.48 5.48 -9.95
CA PRO A 466 -36.85 6.69 -9.26
C PRO A 466 -38.37 6.91 -9.35
N THR A 467 -39.02 7.20 -8.22
CA THR A 467 -40.48 7.35 -8.13
C THR A 467 -40.90 8.77 -7.85
N ASP A 468 -40.09 9.56 -7.18
CA ASP A 468 -40.37 10.95 -6.84
C ASP A 468 -39.09 11.77 -6.76
N GLU A 469 -39.22 13.07 -7.03
CA GLU A 469 -38.12 14.04 -6.97
C GLU A 469 -38.59 15.35 -6.35
N ALA A 470 -37.84 15.82 -5.37
CA ALA A 470 -38.01 17.14 -4.79
C ALA A 470 -36.76 17.98 -5.10
N ASP A 471 -36.96 19.14 -5.73
CA ASP A 471 -35.87 20.09 -6.00
C ASP A 471 -35.26 20.65 -4.72
N SER A 472 -33.99 21.01 -4.81
CA SER A 472 -33.33 21.77 -3.75
C SER A 472 -34.06 23.09 -3.50
N ARG A 473 -34.34 23.40 -2.24
CA ARG A 473 -35.04 24.62 -1.83
C ARG A 473 -34.54 25.18 -0.51
N SER A 474 -34.69 26.46 -0.29
CA SER A 474 -34.55 27.03 1.04
C SER A 474 -35.63 26.46 1.99
N ARG A 475 -35.22 26.07 3.19
CA ARG A 475 -36.14 25.63 4.26
C ARG A 475 -36.74 26.86 4.93
N SER A 476 -37.95 26.75 5.41
CA SER A 476 -38.56 27.80 6.24
C SER A 476 -37.98 27.77 7.67
N LEU A 477 -38.08 28.93 8.37
CA LEU A 477 -37.65 29.04 9.76
C LEU A 477 -38.33 27.97 10.65
N ASP A 478 -39.61 27.69 10.40
CA ASP A 478 -40.37 26.70 11.18
C ASP A 478 -39.85 25.25 10.99
N GLU A 479 -39.38 24.91 9.76
CA GLU A 479 -38.79 23.60 9.48
C GLU A 479 -37.43 23.40 10.16
N VAL A 480 -36.69 24.46 10.43
CA VAL A 480 -35.34 24.39 11.00
C VAL A 480 -35.24 24.90 12.42
N ARG A 481 -36.37 25.32 13.02
CA ARG A 481 -36.45 26.03 14.29
C ARG A 481 -35.58 25.40 15.39
N ASN A 482 -35.67 24.12 15.59
CA ASN A 482 -34.93 23.44 16.67
C ASN A 482 -33.43 23.44 16.40
N ARG A 483 -33.02 23.14 15.17
CA ARG A 483 -31.64 23.18 14.73
C ARG A 483 -31.09 24.59 14.79
N LEU A 484 -31.85 25.55 14.26
CA LEU A 484 -31.52 26.98 14.30
C LEU A 484 -31.29 27.51 15.72
N ALA A 485 -32.15 27.12 16.68
CA ALA A 485 -32.01 27.49 18.06
C ALA A 485 -30.76 26.87 18.71
N ALA A 486 -30.44 25.65 18.38
CA ALA A 486 -29.22 24.97 18.82
C ALA A 486 -27.96 25.66 18.26
N ASP A 487 -27.94 25.92 16.95
CA ASP A 487 -26.83 26.56 16.24
C ASP A 487 -26.61 28.01 16.78
N TRP A 488 -27.70 28.74 17.00
CA TRP A 488 -27.65 30.08 17.62
C TRP A 488 -27.07 30.03 19.05
N THR A 489 -27.52 29.07 19.85
CA THR A 489 -27.05 28.92 21.22
C THR A 489 -25.55 28.56 21.25
N GLN A 490 -25.14 27.64 20.38
CA GLN A 490 -23.74 27.26 20.21
C GLN A 490 -22.87 28.44 19.79
N GLN A 491 -23.32 29.23 18.80
CA GLN A 491 -22.61 30.43 18.37
C GLN A 491 -22.48 31.46 19.49
N ARG A 492 -23.56 31.72 20.24
CA ARG A 492 -23.54 32.63 21.38
C ARG A 492 -22.66 32.17 22.53
N ALA A 493 -22.65 30.87 22.78
CA ALA A 493 -21.77 30.28 23.79
C ALA A 493 -20.28 30.40 23.36
N LEU A 494 -19.99 30.20 22.08
CA LEU A 494 -18.65 30.41 21.53
C LEU A 494 -18.22 31.88 21.63
N ASP A 495 -19.11 32.84 21.28
CA ASP A 495 -18.87 34.29 21.41
C ASP A 495 -18.61 34.67 22.86
N ALA A 496 -19.35 34.11 23.82
CA ALA A 496 -19.15 34.33 25.25
C ALA A 496 -17.82 33.77 25.74
N ALA A 497 -17.47 32.54 25.34
CA ALA A 497 -16.19 31.90 25.66
C ALA A 497 -15.01 32.71 25.06
N ARG A 498 -15.14 33.20 23.83
CA ARG A 498 -14.16 34.09 23.18
C ARG A 498 -13.99 35.38 23.96
N SER A 499 -15.08 36.08 24.32
CA SER A 499 -15.02 37.30 25.08
C SER A 499 -14.36 37.11 26.45
N GLN A 500 -14.61 35.99 27.12
CA GLN A 500 -13.94 35.62 28.35
C GLN A 500 -12.45 35.36 28.14
N ALA A 501 -12.09 34.65 27.05
CA ALA A 501 -10.71 34.39 26.69
C ALA A 501 -9.94 35.68 26.35
N GLU A 502 -10.57 36.65 25.65
CA GLU A 502 -9.99 37.95 25.35
C GLU A 502 -9.72 38.77 26.62
N GLN A 503 -10.62 38.71 27.61
CA GLN A 503 -10.40 39.34 28.91
C GLN A 503 -9.20 38.71 29.64
N ILE A 504 -9.10 37.38 29.65
CA ILE A 504 -7.97 36.66 30.24
C ILE A 504 -6.68 37.02 29.48
N MET A 505 -6.70 37.03 28.15
CA MET A 505 -5.55 37.38 27.32
C MET A 505 -5.08 38.83 27.57
N SER A 506 -5.98 39.80 27.74
CA SER A 506 -5.63 41.20 28.02
C SER A 506 -4.92 41.40 29.36
N SER A 507 -5.05 40.43 30.27
CA SER A 507 -4.42 40.41 31.61
C SER A 507 -3.61 39.11 31.82
N ALA A 508 -3.05 38.55 30.75
CA ALA A 508 -2.43 37.21 30.75
C ALA A 508 -1.32 37.04 31.81
N ASP A 509 -0.53 38.10 32.07
CA ASP A 509 0.54 38.08 33.08
C ASP A 509 0.04 37.83 34.51
N THR A 510 -1.18 38.26 34.82
CA THR A 510 -1.80 38.07 36.14
C THR A 510 -2.81 36.94 36.16
N SER A 511 -3.59 36.79 35.09
CA SER A 511 -4.67 35.79 34.99
C SER A 511 -4.16 34.37 34.81
N LEU A 512 -3.01 34.22 34.15
CA LEU A 512 -2.38 32.90 33.87
C LEU A 512 -1.25 32.55 34.85
N ALA A 513 -0.91 33.44 35.79
CA ALA A 513 0.24 33.28 36.69
C ALA A 513 0.21 32.00 37.56
N ASN A 514 -0.98 31.48 37.84
CA ASN A 514 -1.18 30.29 38.66
C ASN A 514 -1.63 29.04 37.86
N ASP A 515 -1.80 29.17 36.56
CA ASP A 515 -2.16 28.02 35.72
C ASP A 515 -0.89 27.17 35.44
N PRO A 516 -1.02 25.86 35.36
CA PRO A 516 0.13 24.98 35.14
C PRO A 516 0.74 25.21 33.76
N GLU A 517 2.07 25.24 33.72
CA GLU A 517 2.83 25.22 32.48
C GLU A 517 2.78 23.83 31.86
N SER A 518 2.63 23.75 30.57
CA SER A 518 2.69 22.47 29.85
C SER A 518 4.07 21.82 29.96
N GLY A 519 4.16 20.53 29.70
CA GLY A 519 5.43 19.88 29.37
C GLY A 519 6.02 20.46 28.08
N LEU A 520 7.23 20.03 27.77
CA LEU A 520 7.87 20.34 26.49
C LEU A 520 7.12 19.70 25.32
N PHE A 521 6.84 20.49 24.30
CA PHE A 521 6.18 20.01 23.09
C PHE A 521 6.84 20.54 21.82
N ARG A 522 6.64 19.82 20.72
CA ARG A 522 7.18 20.16 19.39
C ARG A 522 6.13 20.87 18.54
N ARG A 523 6.53 21.38 17.37
CA ARG A 523 5.65 22.05 16.37
C ARG A 523 4.47 21.19 15.91
N THR A 524 4.59 19.89 15.96
CA THR A 524 3.51 18.95 15.62
C THR A 524 2.47 18.78 16.73
N GLY A 525 2.67 19.40 17.89
CA GLY A 525 1.89 19.17 19.08
C GLY A 525 2.33 17.94 19.90
N SER A 526 3.31 17.19 19.43
CA SER A 526 3.85 16.03 20.16
C SER A 526 4.44 16.48 21.50
N GLY A 527 4.02 15.84 22.58
CA GLY A 527 4.34 16.21 23.97
C GLY A 527 3.21 16.94 24.69
N LEU A 528 2.14 17.36 23.99
CA LEU A 528 0.92 17.89 24.60
C LEU A 528 -0.14 16.78 24.71
N ASP A 529 -0.67 16.61 25.90
CA ASP A 529 -1.85 15.76 26.13
C ASP A 529 -3.12 16.61 26.00
N HIS A 530 -3.48 16.95 24.76
CA HIS A 530 -4.62 17.79 24.45
C HIS A 530 -5.20 17.49 23.07
N ALA A 531 -6.54 17.46 22.95
CA ALA A 531 -7.21 17.18 21.67
C ALA A 531 -6.84 18.19 20.56
N ALA A 532 -6.62 19.47 20.94
CA ALA A 532 -6.21 20.53 20.03
C ALA A 532 -4.68 20.75 19.99
N ALA A 533 -3.86 19.74 20.30
CA ALA A 533 -2.42 19.86 20.42
C ALA A 533 -1.74 20.53 19.23
N GLY A 534 -2.16 20.21 18.00
CA GLY A 534 -1.65 20.83 16.77
C GLY A 534 -1.91 22.33 16.70
N LEU A 535 -3.15 22.75 16.97
CA LEU A 535 -3.55 24.16 16.96
C LEU A 535 -2.85 24.96 18.07
N ILE A 536 -2.70 24.37 19.26
CA ILE A 536 -1.97 24.96 20.38
C ILE A 536 -0.49 25.13 20.00
N ALA A 537 0.11 24.13 19.38
CA ALA A 537 1.49 24.23 18.92
C ALA A 537 1.65 25.31 17.85
N ASP A 538 0.77 25.38 16.86
CA ASP A 538 0.79 26.43 15.83
C ASP A 538 0.71 27.84 16.44
N ALA A 539 -0.17 28.03 17.41
CA ALA A 539 -0.26 29.29 18.16
C ALA A 539 1.04 29.58 18.89
N ALA A 540 1.51 28.64 19.73
CA ALA A 540 2.72 28.81 20.54
C ALA A 540 3.97 29.07 19.70
N PHE A 541 4.15 28.38 18.57
CA PHE A 541 5.31 28.54 17.67
C PHE A 541 5.24 29.79 16.78
N SER A 542 4.09 30.46 16.70
CA SER A 542 3.90 31.67 15.91
C SER A 542 4.03 32.95 16.73
N GLN A 543 4.31 32.88 18.05
CA GLN A 543 4.38 34.02 18.97
C GLN A 543 5.71 34.06 19.72
N ALA A 544 6.05 35.23 20.27
CA ALA A 544 7.22 35.40 21.12
C ALA A 544 6.95 34.89 22.54
N ILE A 545 8.03 34.72 23.33
CA ILE A 545 7.92 34.37 24.74
C ILE A 545 7.15 35.48 25.49
N GLY A 546 6.19 35.07 26.30
CA GLY A 546 5.29 35.96 27.07
C GLY A 546 4.08 36.46 26.28
N GLU A 547 4.02 36.30 24.97
CA GLU A 547 2.83 36.61 24.16
C GLU A 547 1.77 35.53 24.32
N ALA A 548 0.50 35.94 24.23
CA ALA A 548 -0.66 35.05 24.27
C ALA A 548 -1.48 35.15 22.98
N LYS A 549 -2.01 34.03 22.52
CA LYS A 549 -2.96 33.92 21.40
C LYS A 549 -4.14 33.04 21.77
N LEU A 550 -5.25 33.29 21.08
CA LEU A 550 -6.44 32.43 21.17
C LEU A 550 -6.38 31.33 20.13
N VAL A 551 -6.75 30.13 20.55
CA VAL A 551 -7.03 28.98 19.73
C VAL A 551 -8.49 28.62 19.90
N GLU A 552 -9.25 28.60 18.81
CA GLU A 552 -10.66 28.25 18.83
C GLU A 552 -10.84 26.87 18.28
N THR A 553 -11.68 26.09 18.97
CA THR A 553 -12.21 24.81 18.50
C THR A 553 -13.74 24.90 18.44
N GLY A 554 -14.41 23.87 17.93
CA GLY A 554 -15.88 23.85 17.97
C GLY A 554 -16.45 23.91 19.40
N ASP A 555 -15.70 23.40 20.38
CA ASP A 555 -16.17 23.14 21.74
C ASP A 555 -15.48 24.00 22.81
N SER A 556 -14.41 24.72 22.50
CA SER A 556 -13.67 25.54 23.46
C SER A 556 -12.87 26.67 22.83
N VAL A 557 -12.54 27.68 23.63
CA VAL A 557 -11.55 28.71 23.32
C VAL A 557 -10.39 28.60 24.31
N ILE A 558 -9.17 28.50 23.79
CA ILE A 558 -7.97 28.27 24.59
C ILE A 558 -7.06 29.49 24.49
N VAL A 559 -6.70 30.07 25.61
CA VAL A 559 -5.63 31.06 25.69
C VAL A 559 -4.31 30.32 25.79
N VAL A 560 -3.41 30.54 24.84
CA VAL A 560 -2.10 29.93 24.78
C VAL A 560 -1.04 31.01 24.99
N ARG A 561 -0.28 30.95 26.06
CA ARG A 561 0.86 31.84 26.31
C ARG A 561 2.16 31.06 26.26
N THR A 562 3.07 31.47 25.39
CA THR A 562 4.38 30.82 25.27
C THR A 562 5.27 31.24 26.45
N GLU A 563 5.76 30.26 27.23
CA GLU A 563 6.59 30.51 28.40
C GLU A 563 8.08 30.39 28.09
N SER A 564 8.47 29.36 27.33
CA SER A 564 9.88 29.16 27.00
C SER A 564 10.08 28.58 25.61
N VAL A 565 11.28 28.80 25.09
CA VAL A 565 11.79 28.20 23.86
C VAL A 565 13.01 27.42 24.24
N VAL A 566 12.98 26.12 24.02
CA VAL A 566 14.07 25.20 24.34
C VAL A 566 14.68 24.68 23.01
N ALA A 567 15.97 24.96 22.83
CA ALA A 567 16.70 24.42 21.70
C ALA A 567 16.80 22.89 21.83
N ALA A 568 16.82 22.22 20.69
CA ALA A 568 17.05 20.78 20.62
C ALA A 568 18.37 20.39 21.29
N ASP A 569 18.41 19.17 21.82
CA ASP A 569 19.67 18.54 22.22
C ASP A 569 20.63 18.47 21.03
N GLN A 570 21.93 18.79 21.29
CA GLN A 570 22.92 18.85 20.23
C GLN A 570 23.16 17.50 19.54
N SER A 571 23.04 16.38 20.27
CA SER A 571 23.21 15.05 19.71
C SER A 571 22.03 14.67 18.83
N GLU A 572 20.78 14.93 19.27
CA GLU A 572 19.55 14.70 18.49
C GLU A 572 19.53 15.57 17.22
N GLN A 573 19.98 16.84 17.35
CA GLN A 573 20.08 17.75 16.21
C GLN A 573 21.11 17.29 15.20
N ALA A 574 22.28 16.78 15.64
CA ALA A 574 23.32 16.29 14.76
C ALA A 574 22.86 15.03 14.01
N GLU A 575 22.25 14.07 14.70
CA GLU A 575 21.71 12.84 14.10
C GLU A 575 20.63 13.12 13.06
N MET A 576 19.67 13.99 13.39
CA MET A 576 18.64 14.41 12.44
C MET A 576 19.24 15.16 11.25
N SER A 577 20.20 16.05 11.48
CA SER A 577 20.88 16.79 10.41
C SER A 577 21.62 15.86 9.46
N GLU A 578 22.30 14.84 9.99
CA GLU A 578 22.99 13.82 9.19
C GLU A 578 22.00 12.97 8.37
N THR A 579 20.91 12.53 8.99
CA THR A 579 19.85 11.79 8.31
C THR A 579 19.23 12.59 7.16
N MET A 580 18.91 13.87 7.41
CA MET A 580 18.42 14.79 6.39
C MET A 580 19.45 15.03 5.29
N GLN A 581 20.74 15.20 5.65
CA GLN A 581 21.84 15.40 4.73
C GLN A 581 21.95 14.22 3.76
N ASN A 582 21.95 13.00 4.31
CA ASN A 582 22.03 11.76 3.52
C ASN A 582 20.81 11.59 2.59
N GLY A 583 19.60 11.95 3.06
CA GLY A 583 18.39 11.94 2.25
C GLY A 583 18.44 12.95 1.10
N LEU A 584 18.79 14.19 1.40
CA LEU A 584 18.85 15.27 0.42
C LEU A 584 20.01 15.08 -0.58
N ASN A 585 21.16 14.57 -0.14
CA ASN A 585 22.26 14.24 -1.05
C ASN A 585 21.84 13.17 -2.06
N ARG A 586 21.07 12.15 -1.63
CA ARG A 586 20.53 11.14 -2.57
C ARG A 586 19.57 11.75 -3.58
N LEU A 587 18.68 12.65 -3.16
CA LEU A 587 17.75 13.34 -4.07
C LEU A 587 18.50 14.20 -5.07
N VAL A 588 19.43 15.03 -4.61
CA VAL A 588 20.28 15.87 -5.49
C VAL A 588 21.09 14.99 -6.43
N GLY A 589 21.66 13.88 -5.93
CA GLY A 589 22.38 12.91 -6.76
C GLY A 589 21.49 12.32 -7.86
N SER A 590 20.27 11.94 -7.53
CA SER A 590 19.27 11.43 -8.51
C SER A 590 18.90 12.47 -9.56
N ASP A 591 18.68 13.73 -9.14
CA ASP A 591 18.37 14.83 -10.05
C ASP A 591 19.55 15.12 -11.00
N LEU A 592 20.77 15.12 -10.48
CA LEU A 592 21.99 15.31 -11.28
C LEU A 592 22.21 14.15 -12.26
N SER A 593 21.98 12.91 -11.85
CA SER A 593 22.06 11.74 -12.75
C SER A 593 21.01 11.83 -13.87
N SER A 594 19.80 12.27 -13.54
CA SER A 594 18.73 12.48 -14.52
C SER A 594 19.06 13.62 -15.50
N ALA A 595 19.56 14.73 -14.99
CA ALA A 595 19.99 15.85 -15.81
C ALA A 595 21.18 15.48 -16.70
N LEU A 596 22.14 14.69 -16.18
CA LEU A 596 23.24 14.16 -16.96
C LEU A 596 22.75 13.24 -18.08
N ALA A 597 21.85 12.31 -17.80
CA ALA A 597 21.30 11.40 -18.81
C ALA A 597 20.58 12.19 -19.94
N LEU A 598 19.85 13.27 -19.58
CA LEU A 598 19.21 14.15 -20.54
C LEU A 598 20.25 14.89 -21.42
N ALA A 599 21.27 15.47 -20.81
CA ALA A 599 22.34 16.16 -21.54
C ALA A 599 23.11 15.19 -22.47
N LEU A 600 23.37 13.97 -22.02
CA LEU A 600 24.00 12.94 -22.84
C LEU A 600 23.11 12.50 -24.00
N SER A 601 21.79 12.45 -23.81
CA SER A 601 20.84 12.11 -24.88
C SER A 601 20.88 13.12 -26.04
N GLU A 602 21.05 14.40 -25.73
CA GLU A 602 21.24 15.46 -26.72
C GLU A 602 22.64 15.37 -27.37
N THR A 603 23.67 15.16 -26.56
CA THR A 603 25.06 15.12 -27.01
C THR A 603 25.33 13.97 -27.98
N HIS A 604 24.74 12.79 -27.70
CA HIS A 604 24.96 11.56 -28.46
C HIS A 604 23.80 11.22 -29.42
N ALA A 605 22.84 12.14 -29.62
CA ALA A 605 21.70 11.96 -30.52
C ALA A 605 21.01 10.60 -30.30
N LEU A 606 20.47 10.39 -29.10
CA LEU A 606 19.82 9.12 -28.74
C LEU A 606 18.63 8.83 -29.66
N GLU A 607 18.64 7.65 -30.26
CA GLU A 607 17.55 7.12 -31.07
C GLU A 607 17.01 5.83 -30.45
N LEU A 608 15.68 5.70 -30.34
CA LEU A 608 14.99 4.52 -29.81
C LEU A 608 14.01 3.98 -30.87
N ASN A 609 13.99 2.67 -31.04
CA ASN A 609 13.07 1.98 -31.93
C ASN A 609 12.36 0.81 -31.21
N PRO A 610 11.40 1.11 -30.31
CA PRO A 610 10.67 0.08 -29.58
C PRO A 610 9.79 -0.79 -30.51
N ALA A 611 9.29 -0.25 -31.61
CA ALA A 611 8.48 -0.99 -32.58
C ALA A 611 9.24 -2.18 -33.20
N LEU A 612 10.54 -1.99 -33.46
CA LEU A 612 11.38 -3.06 -33.98
C LEU A 612 11.57 -4.20 -32.95
N VAL A 613 11.71 -3.86 -31.68
CA VAL A 613 11.81 -4.87 -30.60
C VAL A 613 10.50 -5.62 -30.46
N GLN A 614 9.37 -4.91 -30.49
CA GLN A 614 8.04 -5.52 -30.43
C GLN A 614 7.82 -6.52 -31.58
N GLN A 615 8.26 -6.19 -32.82
CA GLN A 615 8.20 -7.12 -33.95
C GLN A 615 9.01 -8.40 -33.70
N VAL A 616 10.21 -8.28 -33.11
CA VAL A 616 11.04 -9.45 -32.76
C VAL A 616 10.36 -10.31 -31.70
N LEU A 617 9.78 -9.69 -30.65
CA LEU A 617 9.08 -10.41 -29.58
C LEU A 617 7.84 -11.16 -30.10
N VAL A 618 7.03 -10.52 -30.92
CA VAL A 618 5.84 -11.15 -31.54
C VAL A 618 6.25 -12.28 -32.50
N GLY A 619 7.32 -12.08 -33.27
CA GLY A 619 7.86 -13.12 -34.16
C GLY A 619 8.41 -14.36 -33.45
N GLN A 620 8.95 -14.21 -32.25
CA GLN A 620 9.41 -15.29 -31.38
C GLN A 620 8.26 -16.04 -30.67
N ALA A 621 7.20 -15.33 -30.31
CA ALA A 621 6.02 -15.91 -29.67
C ALA A 621 5.16 -16.77 -30.63
N GLY A 622 5.36 -16.64 -31.94
CA GLY A 622 4.65 -17.41 -32.97
C GLY A 622 5.38 -18.70 -33.47
N GLN A 623 6.55 -19.01 -32.92
CA GLN A 623 7.30 -20.24 -33.17
C GLN A 623 7.25 -21.17 -31.95
#